data_b4bf776f50bfe24f54c25adb05db87cf
#
_entry.id   b4bf776f50bfe24f54c25adb05db87cf
#
_cell.length_a   1.000
_cell.length_b   1.000
_cell.length_c   1.000
_cell.angle_alpha   90.00
_cell.angle_beta   90.00
_cell.angle_gamma   90.00
#
_symmetry.space_group_name_H-M   'P 1'
#
loop_
_entity.id
_entity.type
_entity.pdbx_description
1 polymer ?
#
loop_
_entity_poly.entity_id
_entity_poly.type
_entity_poly.pdbx_seq_one_letter_code
_entity_poly.pdbx_strand_id
1 'polypeptide(L)'
;MSCVLKLNALVFDEIIFKRLGMHNDNELEVSFSVSIGTNLSDQEEKKVSVRIVGEKREEYNFEIQASGFFSYQGKAEDSIIQQNAVAIVMPYIRSQVSLLTAQPGVEPVVLPPFNIAEMMR
;
A
#
# COMPACT_ATOMS: atom_id res chain seq x y z
N MET A 1 17.40 -5.85 19.37
CA MET A 1 17.05 -7.16 18.82
C MET A 1 16.24 -7.00 17.56
N SER A 2 16.65 -7.62 16.49
CA SER A 2 15.96 -7.53 15.23
C SER A 2 14.77 -8.48 15.20
N CYS A 3 13.69 -8.04 14.58
CA CYS A 3 12.53 -8.86 14.28
C CYS A 3 12.63 -9.30 12.82
N VAL A 4 12.57 -10.59 12.57
CA VAL A 4 12.60 -11.14 11.21
C VAL A 4 11.16 -11.36 10.75
N LEU A 5 10.76 -10.65 9.71
CA LEU A 5 9.45 -10.81 9.10
C LEU A 5 9.56 -11.67 7.85
N LYS A 6 8.60 -12.55 7.69
CA LYS A 6 8.46 -13.37 6.48
C LYS A 6 7.08 -13.12 5.89
N LEU A 7 7.05 -12.69 4.63
CA LEU A 7 5.82 -12.54 3.89
C LEU A 7 5.34 -13.91 3.43
N ASN A 8 4.21 -14.37 3.96
CA ASN A 8 3.61 -15.67 3.61
C ASN A 8 2.68 -15.56 2.42
N ALA A 9 1.94 -14.46 2.34
CA ALA A 9 0.99 -14.22 1.25
C ALA A 9 0.76 -12.72 1.10
N LEU A 10 0.50 -12.31 -0.12
CA LEU A 10 0.11 -10.94 -0.44
C LEU A 10 -1.12 -11.02 -1.32
N VAL A 11 -2.14 -10.25 -0.98
CA VAL A 11 -3.35 -10.15 -1.80
C VAL A 11 -3.69 -8.69 -2.02
N PHE A 12 -4.27 -8.39 -3.17
CA PHE A 12 -4.90 -7.11 -3.40
C PHE A 12 -6.38 -7.28 -3.09
N ASP A 13 -6.83 -6.65 -2.01
CA ASP A 13 -8.23 -6.73 -1.58
C ASP A 13 -9.13 -5.94 -2.52
N GLU A 14 -8.61 -4.81 -3.03
CA GLU A 14 -9.40 -3.91 -3.86
C GLU A 14 -8.49 -3.12 -4.78
N ILE A 15 -8.87 -3.04 -6.04
CA ILE A 15 -8.23 -2.19 -7.05
C ILE A 15 -9.34 -1.48 -7.79
N ILE A 16 -9.43 -0.16 -7.65
CA ILE A 16 -10.45 0.65 -8.30
C ILE A 16 -9.76 1.79 -9.03
N PHE A 17 -10.15 2.00 -10.27
CA PHE A 17 -9.79 3.18 -11.05
C PHE A 17 -11.06 3.76 -11.63
N LYS A 18 -11.29 5.04 -11.40
CA LYS A 18 -12.47 5.72 -11.92
C LYS A 18 -12.05 6.96 -12.69
N ARG A 19 -12.40 6.97 -13.96
CA ARG A 19 -12.18 8.14 -14.80
C ARG A 19 -13.31 9.13 -14.60
N LEU A 20 -12.95 10.40 -14.38
CA LEU A 20 -13.90 11.48 -14.16
C LEU A 20 -14.00 12.43 -15.34
N GLY A 21 -12.92 12.57 -16.09
CA GLY A 21 -12.87 13.51 -17.21
C GLY A 21 -11.61 13.39 -18.03
N MET A 22 -11.35 14.38 -18.83
CA MET A 22 -10.19 14.42 -19.71
C MET A 22 -8.91 14.77 -18.95
N HIS A 23 -7.78 14.48 -19.58
CA HIS A 23 -6.47 14.84 -19.03
C HIS A 23 -6.38 16.33 -18.74
N ASN A 24 -5.83 16.68 -17.58
CA ASN A 24 -5.64 18.05 -17.13
C ASN A 24 -4.30 18.20 -16.41
N ASP A 25 -3.98 19.41 -15.98
CA ASP A 25 -2.73 19.73 -15.29
C ASP A 25 -2.89 19.79 -13.78
N ASN A 26 -3.99 19.31 -13.23
CA ASN A 26 -4.19 19.28 -11.78
C ASN A 26 -3.18 18.33 -11.13
N GLU A 27 -2.83 18.62 -9.89
CA GLU A 27 -1.92 17.78 -9.13
C GLU A 27 -2.61 16.49 -8.67
N LEU A 28 -1.86 15.40 -8.70
CA LEU A 28 -2.30 14.15 -8.09
C LEU A 28 -2.02 14.21 -6.58
N GLU A 29 -3.06 14.07 -5.80
CA GLU A 29 -2.96 13.97 -4.35
C GLU A 29 -3.07 12.50 -3.95
N VAL A 30 -2.13 12.04 -3.14
CA VAL A 30 -2.08 10.65 -2.69
C VAL A 30 -2.17 10.63 -1.17
N SER A 31 -3.11 9.84 -0.66
CA SER A 31 -3.23 9.57 0.76
C SER A 31 -3.02 8.09 1.02
N PHE A 32 -2.69 7.78 2.26
CA PHE A 32 -2.16 6.48 2.63
C PHE A 32 -2.60 6.13 4.05
N SER A 33 -3.05 4.89 4.25
CA SER A 33 -3.43 4.41 5.58
C SER A 33 -2.97 2.97 5.76
N VAL A 34 -2.68 2.61 6.99
CA VAL A 34 -2.18 1.28 7.34
C VAL A 34 -2.95 0.79 8.55
N SER A 35 -3.28 -0.50 8.53
CA SER A 35 -3.84 -1.18 9.69
C SER A 35 -3.12 -2.51 9.91
N ILE A 36 -3.05 -2.94 11.15
CA ILE A 36 -2.45 -4.20 11.54
C ILE A 36 -3.47 -4.99 12.36
N GLY A 37 -3.53 -6.29 12.09
CA GLY A 37 -4.39 -7.20 12.82
C GLY A 37 -3.73 -8.55 13.00
N THR A 38 -4.31 -9.37 13.85
CA THR A 38 -3.86 -10.75 14.03
C THR A 38 -4.78 -11.64 13.22
N ASN A 39 -4.19 -12.59 12.49
CA ASN A 39 -4.98 -13.59 11.77
C ASN A 39 -5.65 -14.50 12.80
N LEU A 40 -6.97 -14.61 12.73
CA LEU A 40 -7.75 -15.39 13.69
C LEU A 40 -7.46 -16.88 13.64
N SER A 41 -7.01 -17.39 12.49
CA SER A 41 -6.68 -18.80 12.34
C SER A 41 -5.26 -19.14 12.78
N ASP A 42 -4.38 -18.14 12.93
CA ASP A 42 -3.00 -18.32 13.37
C ASP A 42 -2.54 -17.06 14.10
N GLN A 43 -2.44 -17.14 15.41
CA GLN A 43 -2.09 -16.00 16.26
C GLN A 43 -0.65 -15.52 16.08
N GLU A 44 0.22 -16.35 15.49
CA GLU A 44 1.60 -15.96 15.20
C GLU A 44 1.73 -15.21 13.90
N GLU A 45 0.63 -15.11 13.15
CA GLU A 45 0.61 -14.42 11.87
C GLU A 45 -0.07 -13.06 12.02
N LYS A 46 0.56 -12.03 11.49
CA LYS A 46 0.01 -10.68 11.45
C LYS A 46 -0.45 -10.34 10.04
N LYS A 47 -1.61 -9.71 9.95
CA LYS A 47 -2.14 -9.16 8.71
C LYS A 47 -1.90 -7.66 8.70
N VAL A 48 -1.15 -7.17 7.73
CA VAL A 48 -0.91 -5.74 7.56
C VAL A 48 -1.59 -5.30 6.27
N SER A 49 -2.56 -4.41 6.39
CA SER A 49 -3.31 -3.88 5.27
C SER A 49 -2.86 -2.45 4.99
N VAL A 50 -2.58 -2.18 3.73
CA VAL A 50 -2.15 -0.85 3.27
C VAL A 50 -3.13 -0.38 2.21
N ARG A 51 -3.68 0.81 2.42
CA ARG A 51 -4.60 1.43 1.47
C ARG A 51 -3.99 2.71 0.95
N ILE A 52 -3.98 2.85 -0.37
CA ILE A 52 -3.55 4.07 -1.04
C ILE A 52 -4.74 4.61 -1.84
N VAL A 53 -4.96 5.91 -1.73
CA VAL A 53 -6.00 6.61 -2.48
C VAL A 53 -5.34 7.74 -3.24
N GLY A 54 -5.54 7.75 -4.55
CA GLY A 54 -5.06 8.82 -5.41
C GLY A 54 -6.24 9.60 -5.95
N GLU A 55 -6.10 10.92 -5.97
CA GLU A 55 -7.13 11.80 -6.49
C GLU A 55 -6.50 12.87 -7.36
N LYS A 56 -6.82 12.83 -8.65
CA LYS A 56 -6.48 13.90 -9.59
C LYS A 56 -7.79 14.55 -9.99
N ARG A 57 -8.03 15.72 -9.43
CA ARG A 57 -9.34 16.39 -9.52
C ARG A 57 -9.79 16.56 -10.97
N GLU A 58 -11.03 16.19 -11.23
CA GLU A 58 -11.70 16.29 -12.54
C GLU A 58 -11.12 15.37 -13.62
N GLU A 59 -10.08 14.59 -13.32
CA GLU A 59 -9.55 13.65 -14.29
C GLU A 59 -9.80 12.19 -13.87
N TYR A 60 -9.33 11.76 -12.68
CA TYR A 60 -9.55 10.40 -12.19
C TYR A 60 -9.31 10.29 -10.69
N ASN A 61 -9.78 9.19 -10.13
CA ASN A 61 -9.33 8.75 -8.82
C ASN A 61 -9.05 7.25 -8.83
N PHE A 62 -8.25 6.79 -7.89
CA PHE A 62 -8.00 5.36 -7.73
C PHE A 62 -7.87 5.00 -6.25
N GLU A 63 -8.16 3.74 -5.96
CA GLU A 63 -7.98 3.17 -4.64
C GLU A 63 -7.38 1.78 -4.80
N ILE A 64 -6.35 1.49 -4.02
CA ILE A 64 -5.73 0.17 -3.97
C ILE A 64 -5.57 -0.21 -2.52
N GLN A 65 -6.06 -1.38 -2.15
CA GLN A 65 -5.82 -1.95 -0.85
C GLN A 65 -5.14 -3.30 -1.01
N ALA A 66 -4.01 -3.46 -0.35
CA ALA A 66 -3.27 -4.71 -0.33
C ALA A 66 -3.10 -5.17 1.11
N SER A 67 -3.13 -6.49 1.30
CA SER A 67 -2.90 -7.10 2.61
C SER A 67 -1.77 -8.11 2.50
N GLY A 68 -0.79 -7.94 3.36
CA GLY A 68 0.30 -8.88 3.52
C GLY A 68 0.11 -9.70 4.80
N PHE A 69 0.34 -10.99 4.72
CA PHE A 69 0.27 -11.91 5.86
C PHE A 69 1.68 -12.29 6.24
N PHE A 70 2.07 -11.95 7.47
CA PHE A 70 3.44 -12.07 7.92
C PHE A 70 3.54 -12.94 9.14
N SER A 71 4.51 -13.86 9.14
CA SER A 71 4.98 -14.50 10.37
C SER A 71 6.27 -13.78 10.81
N TYR A 72 6.56 -13.85 12.10
CA TYR A 72 7.72 -13.16 12.64
C TYR A 72 8.37 -13.98 13.75
N GLN A 73 9.67 -13.74 13.92
CA GLN A 73 10.46 -14.32 14.99
C GLN A 73 11.05 -13.18 15.81
N GLY A 74 11.14 -13.40 17.11
CA GLY A 74 11.63 -12.40 18.04
C GLY A 74 10.48 -11.60 18.63
N LYS A 75 10.84 -10.62 19.47
CA LYS A 75 9.87 -9.74 20.11
C LYS A 75 10.00 -8.35 19.51
N ALA A 76 8.88 -7.82 19.05
CA ALA A 76 8.81 -6.46 18.57
C ALA A 76 7.43 -5.89 18.84
N GLU A 77 7.37 -4.58 19.05
CA GLU A 77 6.11 -3.89 19.16
C GLU A 77 5.38 -3.89 17.81
N ASP A 78 4.07 -3.82 17.86
CA ASP A 78 3.24 -3.79 16.63
C ASP A 78 3.65 -2.64 15.71
N SER A 79 4.05 -1.51 16.26
CA SER A 79 4.50 -0.37 15.44
C SER A 79 5.74 -0.70 14.60
N ILE A 80 6.67 -1.47 15.15
CA ILE A 80 7.89 -1.87 14.43
C ILE A 80 7.55 -2.92 13.38
N ILE A 81 6.71 -3.90 13.72
CA ILE A 81 6.24 -4.91 12.78
C ILE A 81 5.53 -4.22 11.62
N GLN A 82 4.66 -3.27 11.93
CA GLN A 82 3.90 -2.53 10.93
C GLN A 82 4.81 -1.76 9.97
N GLN A 83 5.81 -1.03 10.49
CA GLN A 83 6.76 -0.30 9.64
C GLN A 83 7.51 -1.21 8.69
N ASN A 84 8.02 -2.33 9.21
CA ASN A 84 8.79 -3.27 8.40
C ASN A 84 7.91 -3.97 7.36
N ALA A 85 6.69 -4.34 7.74
CA ALA A 85 5.73 -4.97 6.84
C ALA A 85 5.32 -4.01 5.72
N VAL A 86 5.06 -2.76 6.04
CA VAL A 86 4.71 -1.74 5.03
C VAL A 86 5.86 -1.56 4.04
N ALA A 87 7.10 -1.55 4.52
CA ALA A 87 8.26 -1.44 3.63
C ALA A 87 8.34 -2.60 2.64
N ILE A 88 7.86 -3.79 3.03
CA ILE A 88 7.81 -4.95 2.15
C ILE A 88 6.65 -4.86 1.17
N VAL A 89 5.50 -4.38 1.61
CA VAL A 89 4.27 -4.31 0.78
C VAL A 89 4.30 -3.17 -0.22
N MET A 90 4.89 -2.04 0.13
CA MET A 90 4.84 -0.81 -0.68
C MET A 90 5.37 -0.96 -2.11
N PRO A 91 6.46 -1.70 -2.39
CA PRO A 91 6.90 -1.87 -3.77
C PRO A 91 5.84 -2.51 -4.66
N TYR A 92 5.05 -3.43 -4.13
CA TYR A 92 3.95 -4.08 -4.87
C TYR A 92 2.84 -3.08 -5.19
N ILE A 93 2.50 -2.22 -4.22
CA ILE A 93 1.49 -1.17 -4.41
C ILE A 93 1.98 -0.16 -5.45
N ARG A 94 3.25 0.27 -5.36
CA ARG A 94 3.83 1.21 -6.32
C ARG A 94 3.78 0.64 -7.74
N SER A 95 4.13 -0.62 -7.91
CA SER A 95 4.03 -1.31 -9.20
C SER A 95 2.59 -1.33 -9.70
N GLN A 96 1.63 -1.62 -8.82
CA GLN A 96 0.24 -1.69 -9.21
C GLN A 96 -0.30 -0.32 -9.61
N VAL A 97 0.09 0.75 -8.94
CA VAL A 97 -0.28 2.12 -9.33
C VAL A 97 0.23 2.43 -10.74
N SER A 98 1.48 2.08 -11.03
CA SER A 98 2.05 2.29 -12.35
C SER A 98 1.30 1.52 -13.43
N LEU A 99 0.96 0.26 -13.17
CA LEU A 99 0.19 -0.57 -14.09
C LEU A 99 -1.22 -0.03 -14.30
N LEU A 100 -1.87 0.38 -13.22
CA LEU A 100 -3.24 0.87 -13.27
C LEU A 100 -3.36 2.17 -14.05
N THR A 101 -2.35 3.02 -14.00
CA THR A 101 -2.33 4.30 -14.70
C THR A 101 -1.68 4.22 -16.09
N ALA A 102 -1.11 3.07 -16.46
CA ALA A 102 -0.54 2.85 -17.80
C ALA A 102 -1.65 2.47 -18.77
N GLN A 103 -2.52 3.42 -19.07
CA GLN A 103 -3.67 3.20 -19.95
C GLN A 103 -3.85 4.39 -20.90
N PRO A 104 -4.58 4.20 -22.03
CA PRO A 104 -4.78 5.30 -22.98
C PRO A 104 -5.41 6.53 -22.34
N GLY A 105 -4.85 7.70 -22.64
CA GLY A 105 -5.37 8.96 -22.12
C GLY A 105 -5.03 9.27 -20.66
N VAL A 106 -4.15 8.48 -20.05
CA VAL A 106 -3.67 8.72 -18.70
C VAL A 106 -2.14 8.75 -18.73
N GLU A 107 -1.56 9.77 -18.11
CA GLU A 107 -0.12 9.80 -17.93
C GLU A 107 0.27 8.82 -16.83
N PRO A 108 1.14 7.82 -17.10
CA PRO A 108 1.50 6.83 -16.10
C PRO A 108 2.12 7.47 -14.85
N VAL A 109 1.67 7.02 -13.70
CA VAL A 109 2.15 7.50 -12.41
C VAL A 109 3.27 6.60 -11.90
N VAL A 110 4.42 7.19 -11.62
CA VAL A 110 5.53 6.49 -10.98
C VAL A 110 5.74 7.12 -9.61
N LEU A 111 5.28 6.43 -8.58
CA LEU A 111 5.42 6.90 -7.21
C LEU A 111 6.88 6.73 -6.76
N PRO A 112 7.44 7.74 -6.09
CA PRO A 112 8.79 7.61 -5.54
C PRO A 112 8.81 6.66 -4.35
N PRO A 113 9.99 6.16 -3.94
CA PRO A 113 10.10 5.44 -2.67
C PRO A 113 9.65 6.34 -1.52
N PHE A 114 8.86 5.78 -0.60
CA PHE A 114 8.37 6.52 0.56
C PHE A 114 9.28 6.30 1.76
N ASN A 115 9.43 7.32 2.58
CA ASN A 115 10.05 7.15 3.89
C ASN A 115 8.98 6.63 4.85
N ILE A 116 8.97 5.32 5.06
CA ILE A 116 7.93 4.65 5.83
C ILE A 116 7.93 5.10 7.29
N ALA A 117 9.11 5.26 7.89
CA ALA A 117 9.21 5.70 9.28
C ALA A 117 8.59 7.08 9.48
N GLU A 118 8.78 7.98 8.51
CA GLU A 118 8.23 9.32 8.55
C GLU A 118 6.71 9.33 8.33
N MET A 119 6.25 8.50 7.41
CA MET A 119 4.81 8.39 7.09
C MET A 119 4.00 7.84 8.25
N MET A 120 4.62 7.03 9.11
CA MET A 120 3.93 6.32 10.19
C MET A 120 4.16 6.96 11.57
N ARG A 121 4.61 8.17 11.60
CA ARG A 121 4.70 8.92 12.85
C ARG A 121 3.32 9.28 13.40
#